data_f70606a7a78100bc7c9aefaa191185f8
#
_entry.id   f70606a7a78100bc7c9aefaa191185f8
#
_cell.length_a   1.000
_cell.length_b   1.000
_cell.length_c   1.000
_cell.angle_alpha   90.00
_cell.angle_beta   90.00
_cell.angle_gamma   90.00
#
_symmetry.space_group_name_H-M   'P 1'
#
loop_
_entity.id
_entity.type
_entity.pdbx_description
1 polymer ?
#
loop_
_entity_poly.entity_id
_entity_poly.type
_entity_poly.pdbx_seq_one_letter_code
_entity_poly.pdbx_strand_id
1 'polypeptide(L)'
;ISFIGSTRTGKKIFENCSKTIKRMTLELGGKSPTILLEDANFKDAIPHIFSSAYSNSGQACHAGSRLLVPKHTVEEVEQLLLDYIHTLNIGDPKSETTQLGPMINQKQFDTVQSYIKSGIDEGAKLLCGGLGKAEGFEKGYFVKPTIFICHNQNLKIVQEEIFGPVLCVL
;
A
#
# COMPACT_ATOMS: atom_id res chain seq x y z
N ILE A 1 -18.93 4.75 21.72
CA ILE A 1 -18.59 3.66 20.80
C ILE A 1 -17.21 3.93 20.23
N SER A 2 -16.34 2.93 20.24
CA SER A 2 -15.06 2.96 19.53
C SER A 2 -15.11 1.94 18.40
N PHE A 3 -14.63 2.34 17.22
CA PHE A 3 -14.60 1.48 16.02
C PHE A 3 -13.32 1.72 15.24
N ILE A 4 -12.69 0.63 14.83
CA ILE A 4 -11.55 0.60 13.90
C ILE A 4 -11.96 -0.20 12.67
N GLY A 5 -11.77 0.36 11.46
CA GLY A 5 -12.07 -0.34 10.22
C GLY A 5 -12.30 0.59 9.03
N SER A 6 -13.03 0.10 8.02
CA SER A 6 -13.20 0.86 6.78
C SER A 6 -14.02 2.15 6.98
N THR A 7 -13.67 3.21 6.25
CA THR A 7 -14.40 4.48 6.23
C THR A 7 -15.88 4.29 5.92
N ARG A 8 -16.22 3.37 4.99
CA ARG A 8 -17.60 3.05 4.64
C ARG A 8 -18.40 2.52 5.84
N THR A 9 -17.81 1.64 6.63
CA THR A 9 -18.45 1.11 7.84
C THR A 9 -18.54 2.18 8.93
N GLY A 10 -17.48 2.96 9.13
CA GLY A 10 -17.46 4.07 10.08
C GLY A 10 -18.59 5.07 9.83
N LYS A 11 -18.81 5.46 8.57
CA LYS A 11 -19.95 6.33 8.18
C LYS A 11 -21.30 5.76 8.59
N LYS A 12 -21.54 4.46 8.36
CA LYS A 12 -22.80 3.79 8.75
C LYS A 12 -23.00 3.73 10.27
N ILE A 13 -21.90 3.48 11.01
CA ILE A 13 -21.96 3.49 12.47
C ILE A 13 -22.25 4.90 12.98
N PHE A 14 -21.59 5.91 12.41
CA PHE A 14 -21.82 7.32 12.77
C PHE A 14 -23.28 7.73 12.55
N GLU A 15 -23.83 7.40 11.38
CA GLU A 15 -25.24 7.64 11.04
C GLU A 15 -26.20 7.01 12.06
N ASN A 16 -25.94 5.76 12.46
CA ASN A 16 -26.77 5.10 13.47
C ASN A 16 -26.61 5.71 14.88
N CYS A 17 -25.40 6.14 15.23
CA CYS A 17 -25.12 6.76 16.54
C CYS A 17 -25.73 8.15 16.68
N SER A 18 -25.88 8.88 15.57
CA SER A 18 -26.50 10.21 15.57
C SER A 18 -27.93 10.20 16.11
N LYS A 19 -28.69 9.10 15.88
CA LYS A 19 -30.07 8.93 16.36
C LYS A 19 -30.22 8.99 17.88
N THR A 20 -29.16 8.73 18.62
CA THR A 20 -29.14 8.70 20.09
C THR A 20 -28.02 9.57 20.68
N ILE A 21 -27.37 10.39 19.85
CA ILE A 21 -26.30 11.34 20.22
C ILE A 21 -25.15 10.62 20.97
N LYS A 22 -24.78 9.41 20.54
CA LYS A 22 -23.69 8.66 21.14
C LYS A 22 -22.33 9.25 20.77
N ARG A 23 -21.46 9.42 21.75
CA ARG A 23 -20.05 9.76 21.50
C ARG A 23 -19.34 8.60 20.78
N MET A 24 -18.46 8.95 19.86
CA MET A 24 -17.72 8.00 19.03
C MET A 24 -16.26 8.38 18.90
N THR A 25 -15.42 7.33 18.82
CA THR A 25 -14.06 7.39 18.32
C THR A 25 -13.99 6.50 17.08
N LEU A 26 -13.54 7.04 15.97
CA LEU A 26 -13.42 6.33 14.69
C LEU A 26 -11.96 6.37 14.23
N GLU A 27 -11.35 5.18 14.15
CA GLU A 27 -10.06 4.95 13.53
C GLU A 27 -10.30 4.28 12.17
N LEU A 28 -10.09 5.01 11.10
CA LEU A 28 -10.51 4.62 9.75
C LEU A 28 -9.31 4.47 8.81
N GLY A 29 -9.57 4.11 7.57
CA GLY A 29 -8.56 3.99 6.54
C GLY A 29 -7.90 5.32 6.16
N GLY A 30 -6.76 5.21 5.49
CA GLY A 30 -5.97 6.36 5.05
C GLY A 30 -5.24 6.10 3.73
N LYS A 31 -4.62 7.17 3.22
CA LYS A 31 -3.71 7.14 2.07
C LYS A 31 -2.49 8.00 2.43
N SER A 32 -1.72 7.51 3.41
CA SER A 32 -0.66 8.29 4.04
C SER A 32 0.51 8.55 3.07
N PRO A 33 1.05 9.77 3.04
CA PRO A 33 2.25 10.07 2.27
C PRO A 33 3.52 9.77 3.08
N THR A 34 4.55 9.29 2.39
CA THR A 34 5.95 9.39 2.79
C THR A 34 6.59 10.42 1.88
N ILE A 35 7.28 11.41 2.43
CA ILE A 35 7.81 12.55 1.66
C ILE A 35 9.33 12.55 1.79
N LEU A 36 10.02 12.44 0.66
CA LEU A 36 11.47 12.65 0.58
C LEU A 36 11.74 14.11 0.24
N LEU A 37 12.54 14.75 1.05
CA LEU A 37 13.03 16.11 0.78
C LEU A 37 14.32 16.04 -0.04
N GLU A 38 14.72 17.18 -0.63
CA GLU A 38 15.90 17.26 -1.52
C GLU A 38 17.22 16.92 -0.81
N ASP A 39 17.30 17.17 0.49
CA ASP A 39 18.47 16.91 1.33
C ASP A 39 18.43 15.53 2.01
N ALA A 40 17.45 14.70 1.71
CA ALA A 40 17.36 13.35 2.26
C ALA A 40 18.44 12.42 1.67
N ASN A 41 18.99 11.54 2.50
CA ASN A 41 19.76 10.41 2.00
C ASN A 41 18.79 9.34 1.48
N PHE A 42 18.57 9.29 0.18
CA PHE A 42 17.58 8.38 -0.43
C PHE A 42 17.91 6.92 -0.17
N LYS A 43 19.20 6.54 -0.25
CA LYS A 43 19.61 5.15 0.00
C LYS A 43 19.26 4.69 1.42
N ASP A 44 19.47 5.53 2.41
CA ASP A 44 19.14 5.21 3.80
C ASP A 44 17.62 5.26 4.04
N ALA A 45 16.88 6.06 3.26
CA ALA A 45 15.43 6.18 3.39
C ALA A 45 14.67 4.96 2.83
N ILE A 46 15.20 4.26 1.82
CA ILE A 46 14.51 3.16 1.13
C ILE A 46 14.01 2.06 2.09
N PRO A 47 14.81 1.49 3.01
CA PRO A 47 14.32 0.49 3.95
C PRO A 47 13.13 0.97 4.80
N HIS A 48 13.14 2.25 5.18
CA HIS A 48 12.06 2.87 5.97
C HIS A 48 10.79 3.06 5.13
N ILE A 49 10.93 3.41 3.85
CA ILE A 49 9.80 3.51 2.91
C ILE A 49 9.10 2.15 2.79
N PHE A 50 9.87 1.08 2.56
CA PHE A 50 9.30 -0.26 2.47
C PHE A 50 8.70 -0.72 3.80
N SER A 51 9.34 -0.47 4.92
CA SER A 51 8.78 -0.74 6.24
C SER A 51 7.46 0.00 6.46
N SER A 52 7.37 1.26 6.06
CA SER A 52 6.14 2.05 6.17
C SER A 52 5.02 1.56 5.25
N ALA A 53 5.35 1.28 3.97
CA ALA A 53 4.36 0.97 2.95
C ALA A 53 3.92 -0.51 2.97
N TYR A 54 4.84 -1.44 3.31
CA TYR A 54 4.63 -2.87 3.14
C TYR A 54 4.58 -3.65 4.46
N SER A 55 4.70 -2.98 5.61
CA SER A 55 4.46 -3.63 6.91
C SER A 55 3.12 -4.34 6.91
N ASN A 56 3.06 -5.56 7.47
CA ASN A 56 1.87 -6.41 7.42
C ASN A 56 1.32 -6.60 5.99
N SER A 57 2.22 -6.65 5.00
CA SER A 57 1.88 -6.72 3.57
C SER A 57 1.00 -5.56 3.08
N GLY A 58 1.22 -4.36 3.63
CA GLY A 58 0.46 -3.15 3.30
C GLY A 58 -0.94 -3.10 3.90
N GLN A 59 -1.32 -4.04 4.75
CA GLN A 59 -2.62 -4.11 5.43
C GLN A 59 -2.59 -3.31 6.74
N ALA A 60 -2.29 -2.01 6.65
CA ALA A 60 -2.22 -1.09 7.77
C ALA A 60 -2.85 0.25 7.41
N CYS A 61 -3.68 0.80 8.32
CA CYS A 61 -4.39 2.07 8.09
C CYS A 61 -3.46 3.27 7.94
N HIS A 62 -2.24 3.18 8.48
CA HIS A 62 -1.21 4.22 8.42
C HIS A 62 -0.12 3.94 7.38
N ALA A 63 -0.27 2.92 6.54
CA ALA A 63 0.73 2.57 5.54
C ALA A 63 1.08 3.77 4.64
N GLY A 64 2.37 4.12 4.56
CA GLY A 64 2.91 5.20 3.72
C GLY A 64 2.92 4.82 2.24
N SER A 65 1.75 4.52 1.70
CA SER A 65 1.57 3.94 0.36
C SER A 65 1.65 4.95 -0.78
N ARG A 66 1.85 6.25 -0.48
CA ARG A 66 2.22 7.29 -1.45
C ARG A 66 3.61 7.81 -1.12
N LEU A 67 4.55 7.63 -2.02
CA LEU A 67 5.89 8.18 -1.91
C LEU A 67 6.00 9.43 -2.79
N LEU A 68 6.21 10.58 -2.15
CA LEU A 68 6.42 11.85 -2.84
C LEU A 68 7.92 12.12 -2.90
N VAL A 69 8.43 12.37 -4.12
CA VAL A 69 9.85 12.61 -4.36
C VAL A 69 10.07 13.89 -5.18
N PRO A 70 11.19 14.58 -5.02
CA PRO A 70 11.54 15.69 -5.89
C PRO A 70 11.61 15.21 -7.36
N LYS A 71 11.03 15.99 -8.27
CA LYS A 71 10.89 15.58 -9.68
C LYS A 71 12.23 15.17 -10.35
N HIS A 72 13.32 15.82 -9.99
CA HIS A 72 14.64 15.57 -10.59
C HIS A 72 15.33 14.32 -10.03
N THR A 73 14.80 13.70 -8.98
CA THR A 73 15.38 12.50 -8.34
C THR A 73 14.59 11.23 -8.63
N VAL A 74 13.52 11.32 -9.41
CA VAL A 74 12.62 10.18 -9.66
C VAL A 74 13.36 8.97 -10.20
N GLU A 75 14.24 9.15 -11.19
CA GLU A 75 15.01 8.05 -11.81
C GLU A 75 15.95 7.36 -10.81
N GLU A 76 16.63 8.14 -9.97
CA GLU A 76 17.48 7.61 -8.90
C GLU A 76 16.68 6.81 -7.89
N VAL A 77 15.54 7.36 -7.45
CA VAL A 77 14.66 6.67 -6.49
C VAL A 77 14.04 5.43 -7.10
N GLU A 78 13.62 5.44 -8.38
CA GLU A 78 13.14 4.25 -9.10
C GLU A 78 14.16 3.11 -9.03
N GLN A 79 15.44 3.39 -9.31
CA GLN A 79 16.49 2.37 -9.28
C GLN A 79 16.70 1.82 -7.86
N LEU A 80 16.79 2.70 -6.86
CA LEU A 80 16.94 2.28 -5.46
C LEU A 80 15.74 1.43 -4.96
N LEU A 81 14.53 1.77 -5.39
CA LEU A 81 13.33 0.99 -5.07
C LEU A 81 13.38 -0.40 -5.71
N LEU A 82 13.80 -0.50 -6.99
CA LEU A 82 13.97 -1.76 -7.69
C LEU A 82 15.03 -2.64 -7.03
N ASP A 83 16.18 -2.08 -6.69
CA ASP A 83 17.25 -2.82 -6.04
C ASP A 83 16.79 -3.40 -4.69
N TYR A 84 16.02 -2.64 -3.93
CA TYR A 84 15.57 -3.07 -2.61
C TYR A 84 14.41 -4.06 -2.65
N ILE A 85 13.44 -3.89 -3.55
CA ILE A 85 12.25 -4.76 -3.58
C ILE A 85 12.61 -6.23 -3.83
N HIS A 86 13.69 -6.49 -4.57
CA HIS A 86 14.21 -7.84 -4.82
C HIS A 86 14.82 -8.50 -3.57
N THR A 87 15.12 -7.73 -2.53
CA THR A 87 15.62 -8.27 -1.27
C THR A 87 14.51 -8.72 -0.32
N LEU A 88 13.24 -8.36 -0.64
CA LEU A 88 12.11 -8.69 0.22
C LEU A 88 11.80 -10.18 0.18
N ASN A 89 11.76 -10.79 1.37
CA ASN A 89 11.40 -12.19 1.50
C ASN A 89 9.88 -12.36 1.65
N ILE A 90 9.26 -12.98 0.63
CA ILE A 90 7.84 -13.37 0.66
C ILE A 90 7.78 -14.80 1.20
N GLY A 91 6.91 -15.07 2.18
CA GLY A 91 6.91 -16.42 2.75
C GLY A 91 5.82 -16.70 3.78
N ASP A 92 6.01 -17.84 4.47
CA ASP A 92 5.16 -18.25 5.58
C ASP A 92 5.23 -17.20 6.71
N PRO A 93 4.10 -16.61 7.14
CA PRO A 93 4.06 -15.61 8.21
C PRO A 93 4.54 -16.13 9.57
N LYS A 94 4.73 -17.44 9.74
CA LYS A 94 5.33 -18.03 10.94
C LYS A 94 6.87 -18.04 10.92
N SER A 95 7.48 -17.78 9.77
CA SER A 95 8.94 -17.69 9.66
C SER A 95 9.42 -16.30 10.06
N GLU A 96 10.43 -16.23 10.92
CA GLU A 96 11.03 -14.96 11.35
C GLU A 96 11.71 -14.19 10.20
N THR A 97 12.06 -14.87 9.12
CA THR A 97 12.70 -14.24 7.95
C THR A 97 11.70 -13.67 6.97
N THR A 98 10.40 -13.97 7.11
CA THR A 98 9.35 -13.47 6.21
C THR A 98 9.08 -12.00 6.45
N GLN A 99 9.18 -11.19 5.41
CA GLN A 99 8.85 -9.78 5.43
C GLN A 99 7.44 -9.51 4.87
N LEU A 100 7.02 -10.30 3.88
CA LEU A 100 5.71 -10.18 3.24
C LEU A 100 4.97 -11.52 3.32
N GLY A 101 3.86 -11.53 4.05
CA GLY A 101 2.91 -12.63 4.12
C GLY A 101 1.76 -12.49 3.12
N PRO A 102 0.72 -13.35 3.22
CA PRO A 102 -0.44 -13.28 2.36
C PRO A 102 -1.41 -12.17 2.78
N MET A 103 -2.34 -11.83 1.89
CA MET A 103 -3.55 -11.09 2.26
C MET A 103 -4.40 -11.93 3.20
N ILE A 104 -5.21 -11.26 4.03
CA ILE A 104 -6.02 -11.90 5.05
C ILE A 104 -7.03 -12.93 4.48
N ASN A 105 -7.52 -12.72 3.26
CA ASN A 105 -8.47 -13.59 2.58
C ASN A 105 -8.54 -13.32 1.07
N GLN A 106 -9.29 -14.18 0.34
CA GLN A 106 -9.51 -14.06 -1.11
C GLN A 106 -10.09 -12.70 -1.48
N LYS A 107 -11.08 -12.20 -0.75
CA LYS A 107 -11.72 -10.93 -1.06
C LYS A 107 -10.74 -9.76 -1.02
N GLN A 108 -9.82 -9.74 -0.07
CA GLN A 108 -8.79 -8.70 -0.01
C GLN A 108 -7.76 -8.87 -1.12
N PHE A 109 -7.37 -10.10 -1.44
CA PHE A 109 -6.52 -10.39 -2.60
C PHE A 109 -7.16 -9.82 -3.88
N ASP A 110 -8.44 -10.14 -4.15
CA ASP A 110 -9.15 -9.68 -5.34
C ASP A 110 -9.28 -8.14 -5.35
N THR A 111 -9.50 -7.53 -4.18
CA THR A 111 -9.52 -6.07 -4.04
C THR A 111 -8.19 -5.46 -4.47
N VAL A 112 -7.06 -5.98 -3.96
CA VAL A 112 -5.73 -5.49 -4.34
C VAL A 112 -5.48 -5.69 -5.83
N GLN A 113 -5.84 -6.86 -6.40
CA GLN A 113 -5.72 -7.11 -7.84
C GLN A 113 -6.54 -6.12 -8.67
N SER A 114 -7.75 -5.76 -8.20
CA SER A 114 -8.59 -4.78 -8.90
C SER A 114 -7.97 -3.38 -8.92
N TYR A 115 -7.30 -2.97 -7.83
CA TYR A 115 -6.56 -1.71 -7.80
C TYR A 115 -5.33 -1.74 -8.69
N ILE A 116 -4.54 -2.83 -8.68
CA ILE A 116 -3.39 -2.97 -9.58
C ILE A 116 -3.86 -2.87 -11.04
N LYS A 117 -4.96 -3.55 -11.38
CA LYS A 117 -5.56 -3.45 -12.72
C LYS A 117 -5.98 -2.00 -13.04
N SER A 118 -6.65 -1.32 -12.11
CA SER A 118 -7.05 0.08 -12.29
C SER A 118 -5.85 0.99 -12.56
N GLY A 119 -4.74 0.81 -11.81
CA GLY A 119 -3.52 1.59 -12.05
C GLY A 119 -2.95 1.39 -13.46
N ILE A 120 -2.94 0.15 -13.96
CA ILE A 120 -2.50 -0.16 -15.33
C ILE A 120 -3.47 0.46 -16.35
N ASP A 121 -4.78 0.26 -16.18
CA ASP A 121 -5.81 0.74 -17.11
C ASP A 121 -5.86 2.28 -17.17
N GLU A 122 -5.58 2.96 -16.05
CA GLU A 122 -5.52 4.43 -15.96
C GLU A 122 -4.16 5.01 -16.40
N GLY A 123 -3.23 4.19 -16.85
CA GLY A 123 -1.97 4.60 -17.45
C GLY A 123 -0.84 4.94 -16.47
N ALA A 124 -0.90 4.47 -15.22
CA ALA A 124 0.25 4.53 -14.34
C ALA A 124 1.38 3.62 -14.87
N LYS A 125 2.64 4.07 -14.80
CA LYS A 125 3.80 3.24 -15.16
C LYS A 125 4.00 2.16 -14.10
N LEU A 126 3.75 0.90 -14.42
CA LEU A 126 4.10 -0.22 -13.56
C LEU A 126 5.63 -0.38 -13.54
N LEU A 127 6.25 -0.14 -12.41
CA LEU A 127 7.70 -0.27 -12.23
C LEU A 127 8.07 -1.73 -11.97
N CYS A 128 7.34 -2.41 -11.07
CA CYS A 128 7.52 -3.85 -10.79
C CYS A 128 6.28 -4.45 -10.15
N GLY A 129 6.26 -5.78 -10.00
CA GLY A 129 5.13 -6.53 -9.44
C GLY A 129 4.01 -6.75 -10.44
N GLY A 130 2.82 -6.18 -10.18
CA GLY A 130 1.67 -6.27 -11.07
C GLY A 130 0.70 -7.40 -10.73
N LEU A 131 -0.13 -7.78 -11.70
CA LEU A 131 -1.20 -8.74 -11.51
C LEU A 131 -0.71 -10.16 -11.20
N GLY A 132 -1.58 -10.91 -10.55
CA GLY A 132 -1.37 -12.32 -10.22
C GLY A 132 -0.75 -12.53 -8.84
N LYS A 133 -0.49 -13.80 -8.55
CA LYS A 133 0.16 -14.22 -7.30
C LYS A 133 1.68 -14.04 -7.37
N ALA A 134 2.32 -13.91 -6.23
CA ALA A 134 3.78 -13.96 -6.14
C ALA A 134 4.29 -15.31 -6.63
N GLU A 135 5.46 -15.32 -7.27
CA GLU A 135 6.08 -16.51 -7.82
C GLU A 135 6.36 -17.55 -6.72
N GLY A 136 6.08 -18.83 -7.01
CA GLY A 136 6.20 -19.92 -6.05
C GLY A 136 5.03 -20.04 -5.04
N PHE A 137 4.00 -19.20 -5.14
CA PHE A 137 2.85 -19.19 -4.22
C PHE A 137 1.52 -19.43 -4.94
N GLU A 138 1.35 -20.59 -5.58
CA GLU A 138 0.08 -20.97 -6.23
C GLU A 138 -1.06 -21.12 -5.22
N LYS A 139 -0.74 -21.52 -3.98
CA LYS A 139 -1.68 -21.59 -2.86
C LYS A 139 -1.58 -20.33 -2.00
N GLY A 140 -2.70 -19.95 -1.36
CA GLY A 140 -2.76 -18.75 -0.52
C GLY A 140 -2.99 -17.46 -1.34
N TYR A 141 -2.93 -16.33 -0.64
CA TYR A 141 -3.35 -15.02 -1.16
C TYR A 141 -2.16 -14.06 -1.26
N PHE A 142 -1.04 -14.55 -1.77
CA PHE A 142 0.20 -13.78 -1.88
C PHE A 142 0.16 -12.84 -3.09
N VAL A 143 0.21 -11.54 -2.83
CA VAL A 143 0.28 -10.50 -3.86
C VAL A 143 1.75 -10.18 -4.15
N LYS A 144 2.09 -9.94 -5.41
CA LYS A 144 3.40 -9.41 -5.79
C LYS A 144 3.58 -8.00 -5.20
N PRO A 145 4.66 -7.71 -4.46
CA PRO A 145 4.97 -6.34 -4.08
C PRO A 145 5.05 -5.49 -5.36
N THR A 146 4.24 -4.44 -5.39
CA THR A 146 3.95 -3.70 -6.62
C THR A 146 4.28 -2.22 -6.43
N ILE A 147 4.99 -1.63 -7.40
CA ILE A 147 5.30 -0.20 -7.42
C ILE A 147 4.79 0.41 -8.72
N PHE A 148 4.10 1.54 -8.60
CA PHE A 148 3.69 2.40 -9.71
C PHE A 148 4.37 3.75 -9.64
N ILE A 149 4.78 4.28 -10.80
CA ILE A 149 5.13 5.68 -10.97
C ILE A 149 3.91 6.40 -11.52
N CYS A 150 3.47 7.42 -10.80
CA CYS A 150 2.21 8.10 -11.04
C CYS A 150 2.45 9.58 -11.36
N HIS A 151 2.14 10.00 -12.59
CA HIS A 151 2.25 11.40 -13.02
C HIS A 151 0.95 12.20 -12.82
N ASN A 152 -0.11 11.52 -12.36
CA ASN A 152 -1.42 12.12 -12.12
C ASN A 152 -1.93 11.73 -10.72
N GLN A 153 -2.15 12.74 -9.89
CA GLN A 153 -2.65 12.54 -8.52
C GLN A 153 -4.10 12.05 -8.47
N ASN A 154 -4.88 12.19 -9.56
CA ASN A 154 -6.27 11.79 -9.60
C ASN A 154 -6.49 10.31 -9.92
N LEU A 155 -5.42 9.54 -10.14
CA LEU A 155 -5.53 8.10 -10.34
C LEU A 155 -6.15 7.43 -9.11
N LYS A 156 -7.02 6.46 -9.33
CA LYS A 156 -7.71 5.74 -8.27
C LYS A 156 -6.74 5.12 -7.26
N ILE A 157 -5.64 4.54 -7.75
CA ILE A 157 -4.59 3.94 -6.90
C ILE A 157 -3.86 4.97 -6.02
N VAL A 158 -3.89 6.26 -6.38
CA VAL A 158 -3.29 7.36 -5.61
C VAL A 158 -4.27 7.93 -4.60
N GLN A 159 -5.56 7.91 -4.89
CA GLN A 159 -6.61 8.51 -4.07
C GLN A 159 -7.20 7.55 -3.03
N GLU A 160 -7.30 6.26 -3.34
CA GLU A 160 -8.01 5.30 -2.52
C GLU A 160 -7.06 4.36 -1.76
N GLU A 161 -7.48 3.93 -0.57
CA GLU A 161 -6.77 2.95 0.24
C GLU A 161 -6.85 1.57 -0.41
N ILE A 162 -5.70 0.98 -0.75
CA ILE A 162 -5.62 -0.35 -1.37
C ILE A 162 -5.61 -1.46 -0.33
N PHE A 163 -4.94 -1.22 0.80
CA PHE A 163 -4.76 -2.17 1.90
C PHE A 163 -4.04 -3.45 1.45
N GLY A 164 -2.93 -3.26 0.73
CA GLY A 164 -2.08 -4.30 0.17
C GLY A 164 -0.70 -3.75 -0.21
N PRO A 165 0.25 -4.61 -0.64
CA PRO A 165 1.64 -4.22 -0.90
C PRO A 165 1.77 -3.49 -2.24
N VAL A 166 1.21 -2.29 -2.32
CA VAL A 166 1.21 -1.43 -3.52
C VAL A 166 1.65 -0.02 -3.13
N LEU A 167 2.75 0.43 -3.70
CA LEU A 167 3.34 1.76 -3.53
C LEU A 167 3.11 2.60 -4.78
N CYS A 168 2.65 3.84 -4.59
CA CYS A 168 2.55 4.85 -5.65
C CYS A 168 3.62 5.92 -5.43
N VAL A 169 4.49 6.12 -6.39
CA VAL A 169 5.53 7.16 -6.42
C VAL A 169 5.02 8.36 -7.24
N LEU A 170 5.15 9.57 -6.69
CA LEU A 170 4.67 10.84 -7.26
C LEU A 170 5.76 11.90 -7.25
#